data_16c650638350d0550ca312829f2da78d
#
_entry.id   16c650638350d0550ca312829f2da78d
#
_cell.length_a   1.000
_cell.length_b   1.000
_cell.length_c   1.000
_cell.angle_alpha   90.00
_cell.angle_beta   90.00
_cell.angle_gamma   90.00
#
_symmetry.space_group_name_H-M   'P 1'
#
loop_
_entity.id
_entity.type
_entity.pdbx_description
1 polymer ?
#
loop_
_entity_poly.entity_id
_entity_poly.type
_entity_poly.pdbx_seq_one_letter_code
_entity_poly.pdbx_strand_id
1 'polypeptide(L)'
;MLDVRRLRLLRELAHRTTIAAVAEALTYTPSAVSQQLTALEKEAGTPLLERTGRSVTLTPAALRLVEHTETILAVLEQASAELASVRTELTGALRIGAFPTAVHHILSPALVSLSRDHPLLELLVTELDPAEAPAALRAETLDIALLQEYDYVPLTPEPGLDTEPLFEETIHLAALTPGPLAAQSDSPWIAGTPGTLCYEMTVRACLAAGFTPRIRHHADDFGTVLNLVAAGQGVALVPDLGTHSAPTAVALTPLPTRRRTHLAYRRGTATHPVIAAARTALHTAATTGW
;
A
#
# COMPACT_ATOMS: atom_id res chain seq x y z
N MET A 1 25.31 -9.55 -22.41
CA MET A 1 25.15 -8.86 -21.10
C MET A 1 23.64 -8.67 -20.87
N LEU A 2 23.15 -8.91 -19.65
CA LEU A 2 21.71 -8.76 -19.34
C LEU A 2 21.30 -7.29 -19.36
N ASP A 3 20.20 -7.00 -20.06
CA ASP A 3 19.61 -5.64 -20.15
C ASP A 3 18.68 -5.39 -18.95
N VAL A 4 18.91 -4.29 -18.21
CA VAL A 4 18.15 -3.94 -17.00
C VAL A 4 16.67 -3.70 -17.30
N ARG A 5 16.31 -3.14 -18.46
CA ARG A 5 14.91 -2.93 -18.84
C ARG A 5 14.18 -4.27 -19.02
N ARG A 6 14.87 -5.27 -19.59
CA ARG A 6 14.32 -6.62 -19.74
C ARG A 6 14.21 -7.35 -18.42
N LEU A 7 15.17 -7.16 -17.52
CA LEU A 7 15.10 -7.66 -16.14
C LEU A 7 13.87 -7.09 -15.40
N ARG A 8 13.58 -5.80 -15.54
CA ARG A 8 12.35 -5.19 -14.98
C ARG A 8 11.09 -5.86 -15.53
N LEU A 9 11.01 -6.16 -16.82
CA LEU A 9 9.86 -6.86 -17.41
C LEU A 9 9.69 -8.28 -16.83
N LEU A 10 10.79 -9.00 -16.61
CA LEU A 10 10.76 -10.33 -15.99
C LEU A 10 10.27 -10.25 -14.55
N ARG A 11 10.75 -9.28 -13.77
CA ARG A 11 10.29 -9.01 -12.41
C ARG A 11 8.79 -8.71 -12.37
N GLU A 12 8.31 -7.81 -13.23
CA GLU A 12 6.88 -7.49 -13.31
C GLU A 12 6.04 -8.71 -13.70
N LEU A 13 6.56 -9.59 -14.56
CA LEU A 13 5.86 -10.83 -14.90
C LEU A 13 5.76 -11.78 -13.70
N ALA A 14 6.77 -11.82 -12.84
CA ALA A 14 6.73 -12.60 -11.60
C ALA A 14 5.60 -12.14 -10.66
N HIS A 15 5.37 -10.82 -10.56
CA HIS A 15 4.34 -10.26 -9.70
C HIS A 15 2.93 -10.28 -10.31
N ARG A 16 2.83 -10.05 -11.63
CA ARG A 16 1.53 -9.86 -12.33
C ARG A 16 1.01 -11.11 -13.00
N THR A 17 1.83 -12.14 -13.10
CA THR A 17 1.52 -13.47 -13.64
C THR A 17 1.17 -13.53 -15.14
N THR A 18 0.81 -12.41 -15.79
CA THR A 18 0.44 -12.39 -17.21
C THR A 18 1.18 -11.30 -18.00
N ILE A 19 1.53 -11.60 -19.26
CA ILE A 19 2.15 -10.63 -20.17
C ILE A 19 1.22 -9.42 -20.42
N ALA A 20 -0.09 -9.64 -20.47
CA ALA A 20 -1.06 -8.55 -20.67
C ALA A 20 -1.03 -7.55 -19.50
N ALA A 21 -1.04 -8.03 -18.26
CA ALA A 21 -0.98 -7.19 -17.07
C ALA A 21 0.37 -6.44 -16.96
N VAL A 22 1.48 -7.05 -17.38
CA VAL A 22 2.78 -6.36 -17.48
C VAL A 22 2.74 -5.25 -18.52
N ALA A 23 2.17 -5.53 -19.69
CA ALA A 23 2.06 -4.56 -20.77
C ALA A 23 1.22 -3.35 -20.36
N GLU A 24 0.08 -3.57 -19.73
CA GLU A 24 -0.79 -2.53 -19.19
C GLU A 24 -0.05 -1.66 -18.16
N ALA A 25 0.57 -2.28 -17.16
CA ALA A 25 1.22 -1.58 -16.07
C ALA A 25 2.43 -0.74 -16.49
N LEU A 26 3.16 -1.17 -17.51
CA LEU A 26 4.38 -0.49 -17.99
C LEU A 26 4.18 0.27 -19.31
N THR A 27 2.93 0.41 -19.76
CA THR A 27 2.58 1.13 -21.00
C THR A 27 3.28 0.55 -22.24
N TYR A 28 3.36 -0.78 -22.31
CA TYR A 28 3.83 -1.53 -23.47
C TYR A 28 2.69 -2.22 -24.20
N THR A 29 2.96 -2.77 -25.38
CA THR A 29 2.07 -3.75 -26.01
C THR A 29 2.44 -5.16 -25.55
N PRO A 30 1.49 -6.10 -25.44
CA PRO A 30 1.79 -7.51 -25.08
C PRO A 30 2.83 -8.16 -26.00
N SER A 31 2.82 -7.82 -27.30
CA SER A 31 3.81 -8.31 -28.26
C SER A 31 5.21 -7.76 -27.97
N ALA A 32 5.34 -6.48 -27.61
CA ALA A 32 6.62 -5.89 -27.23
C ALA A 32 7.19 -6.54 -25.97
N VAL A 33 6.38 -6.74 -24.93
CA VAL A 33 6.79 -7.46 -23.70
C VAL A 33 7.29 -8.86 -24.06
N SER A 34 6.52 -9.63 -24.85
CA SER A 34 6.91 -10.97 -25.25
C SER A 34 8.23 -11.01 -26.03
N GLN A 35 8.46 -10.06 -26.95
CA GLN A 35 9.71 -9.94 -27.69
C GLN A 35 10.90 -9.62 -26.79
N GLN A 36 10.74 -8.71 -25.83
CA GLN A 36 11.79 -8.33 -24.88
C GLN A 36 12.15 -9.48 -23.95
N LEU A 37 11.16 -10.25 -23.46
CA LEU A 37 11.42 -11.44 -22.64
C LEU A 37 12.12 -12.55 -23.44
N THR A 38 11.75 -12.77 -24.71
CA THR A 38 12.48 -13.71 -25.60
C THR A 38 13.92 -13.25 -25.85
N ALA A 39 14.16 -11.94 -25.96
CA ALA A 39 15.51 -11.41 -26.07
C ALA A 39 16.31 -11.62 -24.76
N LEU A 40 15.67 -11.49 -23.60
CA LEU A 40 16.29 -11.78 -22.31
C LEU A 40 16.69 -13.25 -22.17
N GLU A 41 15.87 -14.19 -22.64
CA GLU A 41 16.20 -15.62 -22.68
C GLU A 41 17.48 -15.90 -23.49
N LYS A 42 17.60 -15.22 -24.65
CA LYS A 42 18.82 -15.31 -25.47
C LYS A 42 20.06 -14.74 -24.77
N GLU A 43 19.91 -13.63 -24.06
CA GLU A 43 21.00 -13.03 -23.27
C GLU A 43 21.40 -13.90 -22.07
N ALA A 44 20.41 -14.52 -21.42
CA ALA A 44 20.62 -15.42 -20.29
C ALA A 44 21.17 -16.80 -20.70
N GLY A 45 21.04 -17.17 -21.99
CA GLY A 45 21.47 -18.46 -22.52
C GLY A 45 20.67 -19.65 -21.97
N THR A 46 19.50 -19.40 -21.36
CA THR A 46 18.62 -20.43 -20.77
C THR A 46 17.15 -20.00 -20.89
N PRO A 47 16.21 -20.95 -21.02
CA PRO A 47 14.79 -20.64 -20.95
C PRO A 47 14.42 -20.04 -19.60
N LEU A 48 13.70 -18.92 -19.65
CA LEU A 48 13.14 -18.23 -18.48
C LEU A 48 11.63 -18.42 -18.36
N LEU A 49 10.99 -18.77 -19.48
CA LEU A 49 9.53 -18.91 -19.57
C LEU A 49 9.17 -20.31 -20.07
N GLU A 50 8.19 -20.91 -19.41
CA GLU A 50 7.49 -22.11 -19.89
C GLU A 50 6.12 -21.71 -20.41
N ARG A 51 5.79 -22.16 -21.63
CA ARG A 51 4.50 -21.86 -22.29
C ARG A 51 3.62 -23.11 -22.26
N THR A 52 2.49 -23.02 -21.57
CA THR A 52 1.48 -24.08 -21.56
C THR A 52 0.18 -23.51 -22.14
N GLY A 53 -0.04 -23.75 -23.43
CA GLY A 53 -1.19 -23.18 -24.14
C GLY A 53 -1.12 -21.64 -24.18
N ARG A 54 -2.10 -21.00 -23.52
CA ARG A 54 -2.18 -19.52 -23.41
C ARG A 54 -1.52 -18.95 -22.14
N SER A 55 -1.08 -19.81 -21.23
CA SER A 55 -0.43 -19.37 -19.97
C SER A 55 1.09 -19.35 -20.13
N VAL A 56 1.72 -18.46 -19.38
CA VAL A 56 3.17 -18.33 -19.28
C VAL A 56 3.52 -18.44 -17.80
N THR A 57 4.44 -19.37 -17.47
CA THR A 57 4.98 -19.55 -16.13
C THR A 57 6.49 -19.33 -16.13
N LEU A 58 7.02 -18.91 -14.98
CA LEU A 58 8.46 -18.69 -14.82
C LEU A 58 9.17 -20.00 -14.51
N THR A 59 10.32 -20.22 -15.15
CA THR A 59 11.21 -21.34 -14.81
C THR A 59 11.91 -21.09 -13.47
N PRO A 60 12.44 -22.13 -12.80
CA PRO A 60 13.29 -21.95 -11.60
C PRO A 60 14.50 -21.02 -11.84
N ALA A 61 15.04 -20.99 -13.07
CA ALA A 61 16.11 -20.08 -13.45
C ALA A 61 15.62 -18.63 -13.47
N ALA A 62 14.41 -18.39 -13.98
CA ALA A 62 13.79 -17.07 -14.00
C ALA A 62 13.52 -16.56 -12.57
N LEU A 63 13.02 -17.39 -11.67
CA LEU A 63 12.77 -17.00 -10.27
C LEU A 63 14.05 -16.53 -9.58
N ARG A 64 15.16 -17.28 -9.75
CA ARG A 64 16.47 -16.83 -9.23
C ARG A 64 16.94 -15.53 -9.87
N LEU A 65 16.70 -15.36 -11.18
CA LEU A 65 17.07 -14.14 -11.88
C LEU A 65 16.24 -12.94 -11.38
N VAL A 66 14.97 -13.14 -11.02
CA VAL A 66 14.13 -12.10 -10.37
C VAL A 66 14.74 -11.68 -9.03
N GLU A 67 15.18 -12.59 -8.17
CA GLU A 67 15.84 -12.24 -6.90
C GLU A 67 17.10 -11.39 -7.12
N HIS A 68 17.93 -11.77 -8.09
CA HIS A 68 19.09 -10.94 -8.48
C HIS A 68 18.66 -9.57 -9.06
N THR A 69 17.56 -9.53 -9.80
CA THR A 69 17.03 -8.29 -10.38
C THR A 69 16.64 -7.30 -9.30
N GLU A 70 15.99 -7.74 -8.22
CA GLU A 70 15.67 -6.86 -7.09
C GLU A 70 16.94 -6.23 -6.48
N THR A 71 18.02 -7.01 -6.35
CA THR A 71 19.30 -6.49 -5.86
C THR A 71 19.91 -5.48 -6.83
N ILE A 72 19.91 -5.78 -8.13
CA ILE A 72 20.47 -4.87 -9.17
C ILE A 72 19.69 -3.55 -9.16
N LEU A 73 18.37 -3.59 -9.12
CA LEU A 73 17.53 -2.40 -9.11
C LEU A 73 17.76 -1.56 -7.84
N ALA A 74 17.88 -2.20 -6.68
CA ALA A 74 18.19 -1.50 -5.43
C ALA A 74 19.54 -0.77 -5.48
N VAL A 75 20.57 -1.37 -6.09
CA VAL A 75 21.89 -0.73 -6.27
C VAL A 75 21.80 0.46 -7.23
N LEU A 76 21.00 0.36 -8.29
CA LEU A 76 20.78 1.48 -9.22
C LEU A 76 20.03 2.63 -8.54
N GLU A 77 19.02 2.35 -7.71
CA GLU A 77 18.31 3.36 -6.92
C GLU A 77 19.27 4.04 -5.92
N GLN A 78 20.14 3.27 -5.25
CA GLN A 78 21.15 3.83 -4.35
C GLN A 78 22.11 4.74 -5.08
N ALA A 79 22.63 4.34 -6.23
CA ALA A 79 23.52 5.19 -7.02
C ALA A 79 22.82 6.49 -7.46
N SER A 80 21.53 6.40 -7.84
CA SER A 80 20.70 7.57 -8.16
C SER A 80 20.55 8.51 -6.96
N ALA A 81 20.33 7.94 -5.77
CA ALA A 81 20.21 8.71 -4.52
C ALA A 81 21.52 9.42 -4.18
N GLU A 82 22.66 8.76 -4.33
CA GLU A 82 23.99 9.35 -4.11
C GLU A 82 24.25 10.52 -5.08
N LEU A 83 23.91 10.36 -6.36
CA LEU A 83 24.03 11.45 -7.34
C LEU A 83 23.08 12.61 -7.03
N ALA A 84 21.88 12.34 -6.56
CA ALA A 84 20.92 13.37 -6.18
C ALA A 84 21.37 14.15 -4.93
N SER A 85 22.09 13.52 -4.01
CA SER A 85 22.57 14.15 -2.76
C SER A 85 23.59 15.29 -2.97
N VAL A 86 24.18 15.38 -4.15
CA VAL A 86 25.10 16.49 -4.51
C VAL A 86 24.34 17.80 -4.77
N ARG A 87 23.03 17.74 -5.01
CA ARG A 87 22.18 18.92 -5.24
C ARG A 87 21.85 19.60 -3.93
N THR A 88 21.90 20.93 -3.91
CA THR A 88 21.58 21.76 -2.75
C THR A 88 20.08 21.99 -2.58
N GLU A 89 19.31 21.88 -3.65
CA GLU A 89 17.86 22.10 -3.65
C GLU A 89 17.13 20.84 -4.11
N LEU A 90 16.01 20.54 -3.45
CA LEU A 90 15.11 19.46 -3.84
C LEU A 90 14.19 19.96 -4.96
N THR A 91 14.24 19.28 -6.09
CA THR A 91 13.44 19.61 -7.29
C THR A 91 12.84 18.34 -7.89
N GLY A 92 11.85 18.51 -8.76
CA GLY A 92 11.15 17.41 -9.43
C GLY A 92 9.85 17.06 -8.75
N ALA A 93 9.30 15.89 -9.07
CA ALA A 93 8.03 15.43 -8.53
C ALA A 93 8.24 14.39 -7.41
N LEU A 94 7.43 14.49 -6.36
CA LEU A 94 7.29 13.47 -5.32
C LEU A 94 5.84 12.96 -5.37
N ARG A 95 5.68 11.69 -5.71
CA ARG A 95 4.39 11.02 -5.84
C ARG A 95 4.13 10.16 -4.61
N ILE A 96 3.07 10.51 -3.87
CA ILE A 96 2.74 9.85 -2.60
C ILE A 96 1.37 9.19 -2.72
N GLY A 97 1.32 7.89 -2.42
CA GLY A 97 0.08 7.13 -2.34
C GLY A 97 -0.37 6.94 -0.89
N ALA A 98 -1.64 7.17 -0.60
CA ALA A 98 -2.17 6.97 0.75
C ALA A 98 -3.67 6.69 0.74
N PHE A 99 -4.15 6.02 1.77
CA PHE A 99 -5.58 5.81 2.01
C PHE A 99 -6.24 7.05 2.64
N PRO A 100 -7.58 7.23 2.50
CA PRO A 100 -8.27 8.48 2.83
C PRO A 100 -7.96 9.04 4.21
N THR A 101 -8.05 8.23 5.28
CA THR A 101 -7.81 8.73 6.64
C THR A 101 -6.37 9.20 6.87
N ALA A 102 -5.39 8.57 6.21
CA ALA A 102 -4.01 9.04 6.29
C ALA A 102 -3.78 10.31 5.48
N VAL A 103 -4.48 10.49 4.34
CA VAL A 103 -4.43 11.75 3.58
C VAL A 103 -4.91 12.91 4.45
N HIS A 104 -6.04 12.74 5.14
CA HIS A 104 -6.62 13.81 5.96
C HIS A 104 -5.75 14.18 7.17
N HIS A 105 -5.26 13.19 7.90
CA HIS A 105 -4.69 13.42 9.23
C HIS A 105 -3.16 13.45 9.27
N ILE A 106 -2.49 12.78 8.34
CA ILE A 106 -1.03 12.64 8.33
C ILE A 106 -0.41 13.35 7.13
N LEU A 107 -0.92 13.04 5.92
CA LEU A 107 -0.30 13.54 4.71
C LEU A 107 -0.52 15.05 4.54
N SER A 108 -1.72 15.56 4.78
CA SER A 108 -2.03 17.00 4.62
C SER A 108 -1.09 17.90 5.43
N PRO A 109 -0.86 17.72 6.73
CA PRO A 109 0.12 18.53 7.48
C PRO A 109 1.56 18.32 7.00
N ALA A 110 1.95 17.09 6.58
CA ALA A 110 3.27 16.83 6.02
C ALA A 110 3.50 17.59 4.70
N LEU A 111 2.49 17.66 3.84
CA LEU A 111 2.56 18.43 2.58
C LEU A 111 2.73 19.93 2.83
N VAL A 112 2.08 20.50 3.84
CA VAL A 112 2.27 21.91 4.23
C VAL A 112 3.73 22.17 4.60
N SER A 113 4.34 21.31 5.41
CA SER A 113 5.74 21.41 5.78
C SER A 113 6.67 21.27 4.57
N LEU A 114 6.47 20.23 3.75
CA LEU A 114 7.27 19.99 2.55
C LEU A 114 7.20 21.15 1.54
N SER A 115 6.01 21.70 1.30
CA SER A 115 5.83 22.83 0.38
C SER A 115 6.54 24.10 0.86
N ARG A 116 6.55 24.32 2.18
CA ARG A 116 7.25 25.46 2.78
C ARG A 116 8.77 25.31 2.71
N ASP A 117 9.26 24.13 3.06
CA ASP A 117 10.68 23.88 3.23
C ASP A 117 11.38 23.55 1.89
N HIS A 118 10.61 23.07 0.90
CA HIS A 118 11.07 22.67 -0.44
C HIS A 118 10.14 23.19 -1.55
N PRO A 119 10.10 24.53 -1.79
CA PRO A 119 9.12 25.14 -2.71
C PRO A 119 9.29 24.76 -4.19
N LEU A 120 10.40 24.15 -4.58
CA LEU A 120 10.66 23.69 -5.94
C LEU A 120 10.27 22.20 -6.16
N LEU A 121 9.77 21.53 -5.10
CA LEU A 121 9.31 20.16 -5.17
C LEU A 121 7.82 20.12 -5.55
N GLU A 122 7.48 19.47 -6.63
CA GLU A 122 6.10 19.21 -7.01
C GLU A 122 5.54 18.03 -6.20
N LEU A 123 4.53 18.27 -5.36
CA LEU A 123 3.93 17.26 -4.51
C LEU A 123 2.65 16.73 -5.16
N LEU A 124 2.63 15.44 -5.46
CA LEU A 124 1.53 14.75 -6.12
C LEU A 124 0.97 13.68 -5.18
N VAL A 125 -0.32 13.73 -4.90
CA VAL A 125 -1.00 12.78 -4.03
C VAL A 125 -2.00 11.95 -4.83
N THR A 126 -1.97 10.65 -4.61
CA THR A 126 -2.96 9.71 -5.13
C THR A 126 -3.59 8.96 -3.97
N GLU A 127 -4.92 9.07 -3.84
CA GLU A 127 -5.67 8.22 -2.94
C GLU A 127 -5.84 6.85 -3.58
N LEU A 128 -5.45 5.79 -2.84
CA LEU A 128 -5.56 4.41 -3.32
C LEU A 128 -5.70 3.42 -2.15
N ASP A 129 -6.21 2.23 -2.46
CA ASP A 129 -6.19 1.13 -1.50
C ASP A 129 -4.75 0.68 -1.22
N PRO A 130 -4.37 0.45 0.05
CA PRO A 130 -3.02 -0.03 0.41
C PRO A 130 -2.59 -1.32 -0.32
N ALA A 131 -3.52 -2.16 -0.75
CA ALA A 131 -3.21 -3.36 -1.53
C ALA A 131 -2.67 -3.06 -2.93
N GLU A 132 -2.98 -1.89 -3.49
CA GLU A 132 -2.50 -1.46 -4.81
C GLU A 132 -1.12 -0.79 -4.76
N ALA A 133 -0.74 -0.27 -3.59
CA ALA A 133 0.46 0.53 -3.41
C ALA A 133 1.78 -0.19 -3.79
N PRO A 134 2.01 -1.49 -3.44
CA PRO A 134 3.23 -2.18 -3.84
C PRO A 134 3.42 -2.24 -5.37
N ALA A 135 2.34 -2.47 -6.11
CA ALA A 135 2.39 -2.51 -7.56
C ALA A 135 2.71 -1.12 -8.16
N ALA A 136 2.14 -0.06 -7.59
CA ALA A 136 2.37 1.32 -8.03
C ALA A 136 3.82 1.79 -7.73
N LEU A 137 4.38 1.41 -6.57
CA LEU A 137 5.78 1.68 -6.23
C LEU A 137 6.74 0.97 -7.19
N ARG A 138 6.50 -0.33 -7.51
CA ARG A 138 7.32 -1.07 -8.46
C ARG A 138 7.23 -0.52 -9.90
N ALA A 139 6.05 -0.05 -10.29
CA ALA A 139 5.83 0.58 -11.60
C ALA A 139 6.38 2.02 -11.68
N GLU A 140 6.94 2.55 -10.58
CA GLU A 140 7.47 3.92 -10.49
C GLU A 140 6.40 5.01 -10.72
N THR A 141 5.11 4.67 -10.54
CA THR A 141 4.01 5.64 -10.55
C THR A 141 3.85 6.33 -9.21
N LEU A 142 4.38 5.72 -8.13
CA LEU A 142 4.54 6.30 -6.81
C LEU A 142 6.00 6.21 -6.37
N ASP A 143 6.41 7.15 -5.52
CA ASP A 143 7.72 7.21 -4.90
C ASP A 143 7.68 6.75 -3.44
N ILE A 144 6.62 7.11 -2.71
CA ILE A 144 6.30 6.69 -1.35
C ILE A 144 4.82 6.25 -1.30
N ALA A 145 4.53 5.28 -0.45
CA ALA A 145 3.16 4.90 -0.14
C ALA A 145 2.97 4.60 1.34
N LEU A 146 1.73 4.78 1.83
CA LEU A 146 1.32 4.37 3.17
C LEU A 146 0.61 3.02 3.09
N LEU A 147 1.17 2.02 3.76
CA LEU A 147 0.61 0.67 3.86
C LEU A 147 -0.07 0.48 5.21
N GLN A 148 -0.99 -0.46 5.27
CA GLN A 148 -1.69 -0.83 6.50
C GLN A 148 -1.38 -2.27 6.90
N GLU A 149 -1.32 -2.47 8.21
CA GLU A 149 -1.26 -3.76 8.86
C GLU A 149 -2.29 -3.79 10.00
N TYR A 150 -2.96 -4.90 10.21
CA TYR A 150 -3.84 -5.13 11.34
C TYR A 150 -3.38 -6.38 12.10
N ASP A 151 -3.70 -6.45 13.38
CA ASP A 151 -3.35 -7.64 14.21
C ASP A 151 -3.83 -8.96 13.58
N TYR A 152 -4.95 -8.94 12.86
CA TYR A 152 -5.51 -10.11 12.18
C TYR A 152 -5.14 -10.19 10.69
N VAL A 153 -4.53 -9.16 10.12
CA VAL A 153 -4.12 -9.10 8.71
C VAL A 153 -2.71 -8.50 8.65
N PRO A 154 -1.68 -9.32 8.90
CA PRO A 154 -0.30 -8.85 8.95
C PRO A 154 0.18 -8.37 7.58
N LEU A 155 1.07 -7.39 7.59
CA LEU A 155 1.75 -6.92 6.39
C LEU A 155 2.67 -8.02 5.84
N THR A 156 2.47 -8.36 4.58
CA THR A 156 3.37 -9.29 3.88
C THR A 156 4.57 -8.50 3.33
N PRO A 157 5.81 -8.94 3.59
CA PRO A 157 6.98 -8.32 2.98
C PRO A 157 6.92 -8.38 1.45
N GLU A 158 7.14 -7.24 0.81
CA GLU A 158 7.11 -7.12 -0.65
C GLU A 158 8.54 -7.05 -1.20
N PRO A 159 8.94 -7.97 -2.10
CA PRO A 159 10.26 -7.91 -2.73
C PRO A 159 10.51 -6.56 -3.41
N GLY A 160 11.73 -6.04 -3.26
CA GLY A 160 12.13 -4.76 -3.85
C GLY A 160 11.59 -3.52 -3.16
N LEU A 161 10.81 -3.66 -2.09
CA LEU A 161 10.36 -2.55 -1.26
C LEU A 161 10.99 -2.62 0.14
N ASP A 162 11.27 -1.46 0.71
CA ASP A 162 11.56 -1.28 2.11
C ASP A 162 10.35 -0.66 2.79
N THR A 163 10.10 -1.07 4.03
CA THR A 163 9.01 -0.54 4.86
C THR A 163 9.54 -0.13 6.21
N GLU A 164 8.98 0.95 6.78
CA GLU A 164 9.28 1.37 8.15
C GLU A 164 7.99 1.74 8.88
N PRO A 165 7.88 1.46 10.20
CA PRO A 165 6.72 1.85 10.99
C PRO A 165 6.55 3.37 11.00
N LEU A 166 5.31 3.85 10.86
CA LEU A 166 5.00 5.28 10.95
C LEU A 166 4.21 5.61 12.21
N PHE A 167 3.07 4.94 12.44
CA PHE A 167 2.27 5.07 13.66
C PHE A 167 1.38 3.84 13.89
N GLU A 168 0.85 3.75 15.10
CA GLU A 168 -0.11 2.72 15.51
C GLU A 168 -1.34 3.39 16.12
N GLU A 169 -2.52 2.82 15.88
CA GLU A 169 -3.79 3.31 16.39
C GLU A 169 -4.72 2.18 16.84
N THR A 170 -5.68 2.53 17.66
CA THR A 170 -6.69 1.60 18.19
C THR A 170 -7.82 1.39 17.18
N ILE A 171 -8.38 0.18 17.14
CA ILE A 171 -9.64 -0.11 16.46
C ILE A 171 -10.77 -0.01 17.47
N HIS A 172 -11.86 0.68 17.10
CA HIS A 172 -13.07 0.84 17.89
C HIS A 172 -14.23 0.05 17.29
N LEU A 173 -15.04 -0.55 18.15
CA LEU A 173 -16.38 -0.98 17.79
C LEU A 173 -17.30 0.24 17.82
N ALA A 174 -17.87 0.60 16.67
CA ALA A 174 -18.87 1.65 16.50
C ALA A 174 -20.27 1.03 16.53
N ALA A 175 -21.12 1.44 17.49
CA ALA A 175 -22.47 0.95 17.68
C ALA A 175 -23.34 2.05 18.32
N LEU A 176 -24.67 1.89 18.32
CA LEU A 176 -25.57 2.78 19.06
C LEU A 176 -25.49 2.59 20.57
N THR A 177 -25.12 1.38 21.00
CA THR A 177 -24.97 1.06 22.44
C THR A 177 -23.58 0.47 22.65
N PRO A 178 -22.80 0.97 23.64
CA PRO A 178 -21.49 0.42 23.94
C PRO A 178 -21.58 -1.04 24.40
N GLY A 179 -20.58 -1.85 24.05
CA GLY A 179 -20.54 -3.24 24.47
C GLY A 179 -19.34 -3.97 23.89
N PRO A 180 -19.08 -5.21 24.33
CA PRO A 180 -17.99 -6.02 23.81
C PRO A 180 -18.31 -6.53 22.39
N LEU A 181 -17.28 -6.79 21.62
CA LEU A 181 -17.38 -7.29 20.24
C LEU A 181 -18.22 -8.58 20.16
N ALA A 182 -18.03 -9.52 21.10
CA ALA A 182 -18.76 -10.79 21.12
C ALA A 182 -20.29 -10.63 21.31
N ALA A 183 -20.74 -9.52 21.89
CA ALA A 183 -22.19 -9.23 22.03
C ALA A 183 -22.86 -8.79 20.72
N GLN A 184 -22.08 -8.60 19.65
CA GLN A 184 -22.58 -8.14 18.34
C GLN A 184 -22.77 -9.28 17.34
N SER A 185 -22.82 -10.54 17.81
CA SER A 185 -22.97 -11.73 16.94
C SER A 185 -24.24 -11.71 16.09
N ASP A 186 -25.34 -11.19 16.61
CA ASP A 186 -26.65 -11.12 15.93
C ASP A 186 -26.89 -9.79 15.20
N SER A 187 -26.00 -8.81 15.40
CA SER A 187 -26.10 -7.49 14.79
C SER A 187 -25.85 -7.57 13.27
N PRO A 188 -26.52 -6.72 12.46
CA PRO A 188 -26.07 -6.49 11.11
C PRO A 188 -24.72 -5.73 11.13
N TRP A 189 -23.84 -6.03 10.18
CA TRP A 189 -22.50 -5.44 10.09
C TRP A 189 -22.38 -4.54 8.87
N ILE A 190 -21.60 -3.46 9.05
CA ILE A 190 -21.11 -2.58 8.00
C ILE A 190 -19.61 -2.82 7.91
N ALA A 191 -19.11 -3.20 6.76
CA ALA A 191 -17.70 -3.50 6.52
C ALA A 191 -17.21 -2.85 5.22
N GLY A 192 -15.91 -2.85 4.98
CA GLY A 192 -15.34 -2.44 3.71
C GLY A 192 -15.82 -3.31 2.55
N THR A 193 -15.46 -2.92 1.34
CA THR A 193 -15.73 -3.72 0.12
C THR A 193 -14.92 -5.03 0.18
N PRO A 194 -15.49 -6.18 -0.23
CA PRO A 194 -14.76 -7.44 -0.30
C PRO A 194 -13.45 -7.32 -1.10
N GLY A 195 -12.36 -7.81 -0.53
CA GLY A 195 -11.01 -7.70 -1.09
C GLY A 195 -10.18 -6.57 -0.50
N THR A 196 -10.77 -5.65 0.28
CA THR A 196 -10.01 -4.64 1.03
C THR A 196 -9.49 -5.21 2.35
N LEU A 197 -8.38 -4.65 2.86
CA LEU A 197 -7.84 -5.03 4.17
C LEU A 197 -8.82 -4.76 5.33
N CYS A 198 -9.61 -3.69 5.24
CA CYS A 198 -10.66 -3.36 6.22
C CYS A 198 -11.76 -4.44 6.27
N TYR A 199 -12.17 -4.98 5.12
CA TYR A 199 -13.10 -6.09 5.06
C TYR A 199 -12.53 -7.32 5.75
N GLU A 200 -11.32 -7.72 5.37
CA GLU A 200 -10.66 -8.90 5.95
C GLU A 200 -10.45 -8.77 7.45
N MET A 201 -10.01 -7.61 7.91
CA MET A 201 -9.85 -7.31 9.34
C MET A 201 -11.17 -7.49 10.08
N THR A 202 -12.28 -6.92 9.57
CA THR A 202 -13.60 -7.05 10.19
C THR A 202 -14.03 -8.50 10.31
N VAL A 203 -13.91 -9.27 9.22
CA VAL A 203 -14.29 -10.70 9.22
C VAL A 203 -13.43 -11.50 10.21
N ARG A 204 -12.10 -11.33 10.16
CA ARG A 204 -11.18 -12.08 11.02
C ARG A 204 -11.32 -11.71 12.50
N ALA A 205 -11.55 -10.43 12.83
CA ALA A 205 -11.81 -9.99 14.20
C ALA A 205 -13.09 -10.62 14.79
N CYS A 206 -14.16 -10.68 14.00
CA CYS A 206 -15.41 -11.35 14.41
C CYS A 206 -15.23 -12.86 14.56
N LEU A 207 -14.50 -13.52 13.65
CA LEU A 207 -14.19 -14.95 13.77
C LEU A 207 -13.36 -15.22 15.03
N ALA A 208 -12.39 -14.38 15.36
CA ALA A 208 -11.62 -14.48 16.59
C ALA A 208 -12.47 -14.26 17.86
N ALA A 209 -13.55 -13.47 17.74
CA ALA A 209 -14.54 -13.29 18.80
C ALA A 209 -15.59 -14.41 18.86
N GLY A 210 -15.51 -15.44 18.00
CA GLY A 210 -16.32 -16.65 18.03
C GLY A 210 -17.58 -16.62 17.15
N PHE A 211 -17.70 -15.68 16.22
CA PHE A 211 -18.86 -15.61 15.32
C PHE A 211 -18.49 -15.14 13.90
N THR A 212 -19.36 -15.45 12.94
CA THR A 212 -19.26 -14.94 11.55
C THR A 212 -20.14 -13.70 11.42
N PRO A 213 -19.62 -12.53 11.01
CA PRO A 213 -20.42 -11.33 10.89
C PRO A 213 -21.44 -11.44 9.74
N ARG A 214 -22.69 -11.01 10.00
CA ARG A 214 -23.72 -10.88 8.97
C ARG A 214 -23.57 -9.51 8.29
N ILE A 215 -22.67 -9.41 7.29
CA ILE A 215 -22.42 -8.16 6.58
C ILE A 215 -23.64 -7.81 5.73
N ARG A 216 -24.19 -6.61 5.97
CA ARG A 216 -25.37 -6.08 5.30
C ARG A 216 -25.02 -4.92 4.36
N HIS A 217 -24.03 -4.11 4.74
CA HIS A 217 -23.63 -2.93 3.98
C HIS A 217 -22.12 -2.95 3.75
N HIS A 218 -21.70 -2.41 2.62
CA HIS A 218 -20.31 -2.18 2.28
C HIS A 218 -20.07 -0.68 2.09
N ALA A 219 -19.05 -0.15 2.78
CA ALA A 219 -18.59 1.23 2.64
C ALA A 219 -17.12 1.33 3.03
N ASP A 220 -16.32 2.04 2.24
CA ASP A 220 -14.89 2.19 2.44
C ASP A 220 -14.52 3.54 3.08
N ASP A 221 -15.45 4.50 3.09
CA ASP A 221 -15.33 5.78 3.79
C ASP A 221 -15.90 5.69 5.22
N PHE A 222 -15.09 5.98 6.22
CA PHE A 222 -15.51 5.86 7.62
C PHE A 222 -16.57 6.88 8.05
N GLY A 223 -16.64 8.05 7.42
CA GLY A 223 -17.75 8.99 7.63
C GLY A 223 -19.08 8.38 7.21
N THR A 224 -19.12 7.73 6.06
CA THR A 224 -20.28 6.97 5.58
C THR A 224 -20.62 5.81 6.51
N VAL A 225 -19.61 5.03 6.93
CA VAL A 225 -19.78 3.93 7.89
C VAL A 225 -20.44 4.42 9.19
N LEU A 226 -19.91 5.49 9.79
CA LEU A 226 -20.41 6.04 11.05
C LEU A 226 -21.82 6.61 10.92
N ASN A 227 -22.15 7.23 9.77
CA ASN A 227 -23.51 7.70 9.50
C ASN A 227 -24.51 6.52 9.36
N LEU A 228 -24.12 5.41 8.75
CA LEU A 228 -24.94 4.20 8.71
C LEU A 228 -25.13 3.60 10.10
N VAL A 229 -24.09 3.59 10.96
CA VAL A 229 -24.22 3.17 12.36
C VAL A 229 -25.20 4.08 13.10
N ALA A 230 -25.07 5.42 12.97
CA ALA A 230 -25.97 6.39 13.60
C ALA A 230 -27.42 6.22 13.14
N ALA A 231 -27.64 5.81 11.90
CA ALA A 231 -28.95 5.48 11.35
C ALA A 231 -29.49 4.08 11.77
N GLY A 232 -28.79 3.36 12.66
CA GLY A 232 -29.22 2.05 13.16
C GLY A 232 -29.12 0.92 12.12
N GLN A 233 -28.30 1.08 11.07
CA GLN A 233 -28.18 0.09 10.01
C GLN A 233 -27.25 -1.07 10.34
N GLY A 234 -26.49 -0.96 11.43
CA GLY A 234 -25.59 -2.01 11.89
C GLY A 234 -24.49 -1.47 12.80
N VAL A 235 -23.48 -2.31 13.01
CA VAL A 235 -22.27 -2.00 13.77
C VAL A 235 -21.06 -2.12 12.86
N ALA A 236 -19.93 -1.47 13.22
CA ALA A 236 -18.72 -1.47 12.40
C ALA A 236 -17.46 -1.47 13.27
N LEU A 237 -16.31 -1.83 12.66
CA LEU A 237 -14.99 -1.58 13.20
C LEU A 237 -14.37 -0.36 12.54
N VAL A 238 -13.91 0.60 13.34
CA VAL A 238 -13.40 1.89 12.87
C VAL A 238 -12.08 2.20 13.57
N PRO A 239 -11.01 2.57 12.85
CA PRO A 239 -9.74 2.99 13.45
C PRO A 239 -9.84 4.41 14.04
N ASP A 240 -8.93 4.77 14.95
CA ASP A 240 -8.91 6.11 15.59
C ASP A 240 -9.03 7.24 14.55
N LEU A 241 -8.23 7.22 13.49
CA LEU A 241 -8.28 8.24 12.42
C LEU A 241 -9.65 8.34 11.73
N GLY A 242 -10.43 7.27 11.75
CA GLY A 242 -11.78 7.26 11.20
C GLY A 242 -12.85 7.80 12.15
N THR A 243 -12.53 8.02 13.43
CA THR A 243 -13.52 8.40 14.45
C THR A 243 -13.84 9.89 14.53
N HIS A 244 -13.00 10.76 13.94
CA HIS A 244 -13.09 12.23 14.08
C HIS A 244 -14.43 12.83 13.64
N SER A 245 -15.13 12.18 12.73
CA SER A 245 -16.45 12.62 12.25
C SER A 245 -17.60 11.82 12.88
N ALA A 246 -17.38 11.13 14.00
CA ALA A 246 -18.40 10.28 14.60
C ALA A 246 -19.60 11.10 15.11
N PRO A 247 -20.83 10.80 14.66
CA PRO A 247 -22.03 11.41 15.21
C PRO A 247 -22.16 11.09 16.70
N THR A 248 -22.70 12.03 17.50
CA THR A 248 -22.85 11.89 18.95
C THR A 248 -23.70 10.70 19.38
N ALA A 249 -24.54 10.17 18.50
CA ALA A 249 -25.34 8.95 18.74
C ALA A 249 -24.54 7.67 18.66
N VAL A 250 -23.31 7.71 18.12
CA VAL A 250 -22.46 6.50 17.97
C VAL A 250 -21.55 6.37 19.18
N ALA A 251 -21.66 5.24 19.86
CA ALA A 251 -20.73 4.85 20.91
C ALA A 251 -19.52 4.16 20.29
N LEU A 252 -18.32 4.59 20.65
CA LEU A 252 -17.05 4.03 20.23
C LEU A 252 -16.45 3.25 21.41
N THR A 253 -16.37 1.94 21.29
CA THR A 253 -15.77 1.06 22.31
C THR A 253 -14.40 0.62 21.83
N PRO A 254 -13.28 1.01 22.49
CA PRO A 254 -11.95 0.60 22.08
C PRO A 254 -11.76 -0.92 22.21
N LEU A 255 -11.13 -1.52 21.23
CA LEU A 255 -10.78 -2.94 21.20
C LEU A 255 -9.28 -3.13 21.44
N PRO A 256 -8.83 -4.31 21.89
CA PRO A 256 -7.40 -4.63 21.99
C PRO A 256 -6.75 -4.89 20.63
N THR A 257 -7.38 -4.45 19.56
CA THR A 257 -6.94 -4.61 18.17
C THR A 257 -6.31 -3.33 17.67
N ARG A 258 -5.21 -3.44 16.94
CA ARG A 258 -4.44 -2.33 16.42
C ARG A 258 -4.42 -2.32 14.90
N ARG A 259 -4.35 -1.09 14.35
CA ARG A 259 -3.92 -0.82 12.97
C ARG A 259 -2.55 -0.15 13.04
N ARG A 260 -1.61 -0.66 12.25
CA ARG A 260 -0.28 -0.05 12.08
C ARG A 260 -0.16 0.48 10.67
N THR A 261 0.32 1.69 10.56
CA THR A 261 0.64 2.30 9.28
C THR A 261 2.15 2.30 9.08
N HIS A 262 2.57 1.90 7.90
CA HIS A 262 3.97 1.83 7.49
C HIS A 262 4.21 2.74 6.30
N LEU A 263 5.37 3.40 6.26
CA LEU A 263 5.89 3.98 5.03
C LEU A 263 6.50 2.88 4.18
N ALA A 264 6.23 2.91 2.88
CA ALA A 264 6.84 2.02 1.91
C ALA A 264 7.46 2.81 0.76
N TYR A 265 8.61 2.39 0.30
CA TYR A 265 9.34 2.97 -0.83
C TYR A 265 10.22 1.90 -1.49
N ARG A 266 10.71 2.15 -2.71
CA ARG A 266 11.59 1.19 -3.38
C ARG A 266 12.91 1.04 -2.62
N ARG A 267 13.38 -0.21 -2.53
CA ARG A 267 14.65 -0.53 -1.88
C ARG A 267 15.81 0.23 -2.53
N GLY A 268 16.65 0.83 -1.69
CA GLY A 268 17.77 1.66 -2.12
C GLY A 268 17.46 3.15 -2.24
N THR A 269 16.17 3.58 -2.18
CA THR A 269 15.81 5.00 -2.27
C THR A 269 15.79 5.73 -0.94
N ALA A 270 15.94 5.03 0.19
CA ALA A 270 15.84 5.61 1.54
C ALA A 270 16.70 6.86 1.76
N THR A 271 17.86 6.92 1.13
CA THR A 271 18.83 8.04 1.22
C THR A 271 18.64 9.09 0.12
N HIS A 272 17.73 8.88 -0.84
CA HIS A 272 17.41 9.88 -1.84
C HIS A 272 16.86 11.13 -1.15
N PRO A 273 17.40 12.34 -1.39
CA PRO A 273 17.10 13.53 -0.61
C PRO A 273 15.60 13.86 -0.54
N VAL A 274 14.87 13.68 -1.65
CA VAL A 274 13.41 13.88 -1.71
C VAL A 274 12.67 12.86 -0.82
N ILE A 275 13.07 11.58 -0.87
CA ILE A 275 12.47 10.53 -0.04
C ILE A 275 12.78 10.76 1.44
N ALA A 276 14.02 11.11 1.77
CA ALA A 276 14.44 11.40 3.15
C ALA A 276 13.66 12.60 3.74
N ALA A 277 13.48 13.67 2.96
CA ALA A 277 12.68 14.82 3.38
C ALA A 277 11.19 14.44 3.62
N ALA A 278 10.61 13.66 2.70
CA ALA A 278 9.23 13.19 2.84
C ALA A 278 9.05 12.28 4.06
N ARG A 279 9.97 11.35 4.30
CA ARG A 279 9.98 10.47 5.49
C ARG A 279 9.99 11.30 6.77
N THR A 280 10.89 12.29 6.86
CA THR A 280 11.00 13.19 8.01
C THR A 280 9.69 13.95 8.24
N ALA A 281 9.10 14.53 7.19
CA ALA A 281 7.86 15.28 7.29
C ALA A 281 6.68 14.40 7.73
N LEU A 282 6.57 13.17 7.19
CA LEU A 282 5.52 12.22 7.55
C LEU A 282 5.65 11.73 8.99
N HIS A 283 6.87 11.39 9.45
CA HIS A 283 7.12 11.04 10.85
C HIS A 283 6.78 12.18 11.81
N THR A 284 7.15 13.41 11.45
CA THR A 284 6.80 14.59 12.26
C THR A 284 5.28 14.78 12.34
N ALA A 285 4.57 14.68 11.21
CA ALA A 285 3.13 14.79 11.18
C ALA A 285 2.43 13.69 12.00
N ALA A 286 2.93 12.45 11.94
CA ALA A 286 2.39 11.33 12.68
C ALA A 286 2.56 11.45 14.21
N THR A 287 3.57 12.21 14.68
CA THR A 287 3.84 12.41 16.12
C THR A 287 3.15 13.65 16.70
N THR A 288 2.68 14.58 15.88
CA THR A 288 2.16 15.87 16.34
C THR A 288 0.73 15.79 16.91
N GLY A 289 0.10 14.64 16.85
CA GLY A 289 -1.24 14.35 17.39
C GLY A 289 -2.36 14.77 16.41
N TRP A 290 -3.29 13.89 16.24
CA TRP A 290 -4.53 13.98 15.43
C TRP A 290 -5.73 13.69 16.29
#